data_350522a4d8d90b8f8c489abcc73b9c63
#
_entry.id   350522a4d8d90b8f8c489abcc73b9c63
#
_cell.length_a   1.000
_cell.length_b   1.000
_cell.length_c   1.000
_cell.angle_alpha   90.00
_cell.angle_beta   90.00
_cell.angle_gamma   90.00
#
_symmetry.space_group_name_H-M   'P 1'
#
loop_
_entity.id
_entity.type
_entity.pdbx_description
1 polymer ?
#
loop_
_entity_poly.entity_id
_entity_poly.type
_entity_poly.pdbx_seq_one_letter_code
_entity_poly.pdbx_strand_id
1 'polypeptide(L)'
;MSVLWTIGYEKLRPESLLAELQAAGVERVLDVRLRPQSRKPGMSKTRLGGTLALGGIAYEHRRELGTPPELRELYRSASSEKHARAAAGFREHLEAHERAAVDALAAELADGTAPKTALLCLEEDHEVCHRSVVAEALTERVPGLEVVHL
;
A
#
# COMPACT_ATOMS: atom_id res chain seq x y z
N MET A 1 -3.18 8.57 -18.64
CA MET A 1 -2.45 8.81 -17.39
C MET A 1 -2.90 7.84 -16.33
N SER A 2 -1.94 7.24 -15.63
CA SER A 2 -2.25 6.28 -14.59
C SER A 2 -2.28 6.97 -13.22
N VAL A 3 -3.20 6.55 -12.38
CA VAL A 3 -3.30 7.03 -11.00
C VAL A 3 -3.14 5.83 -10.07
N LEU A 4 -2.38 6.02 -9.01
CA LEU A 4 -2.24 5.06 -7.93
C LEU A 4 -2.73 5.72 -6.63
N TRP A 5 -3.68 5.08 -5.96
CA TRP A 5 -4.14 5.55 -4.67
C TRP A 5 -3.39 4.83 -3.55
N THR A 6 -3.27 5.47 -2.40
CA THR A 6 -2.82 4.83 -1.17
C THR A 6 -3.81 5.14 -0.06
N ILE A 7 -3.99 4.21 0.86
CA ILE A 7 -4.91 4.38 1.97
C ILE A 7 -4.39 3.65 3.22
N GLY A 8 -4.54 4.30 4.38
CA GLY A 8 -4.28 3.70 5.68
C GLY A 8 -5.58 3.50 6.42
N TYR A 9 -5.77 2.31 7.01
CA TYR A 9 -7.05 1.98 7.66
C TYR A 9 -7.09 2.29 9.16
N GLU A 10 -6.06 2.90 9.71
CA GLU A 10 -5.88 3.10 11.16
C GLU A 10 -7.10 3.71 11.85
N LYS A 11 -7.74 4.68 11.24
CA LYS A 11 -8.91 5.38 11.80
C LYS A 11 -10.22 5.01 11.11
N LEU A 12 -10.22 3.96 10.31
CA LEU A 12 -11.39 3.57 9.53
C LEU A 12 -11.99 2.26 10.03
N ARG A 13 -13.30 2.13 9.88
CA ARG A 13 -13.99 0.85 9.95
C ARG A 13 -13.99 0.22 8.56
N PRO A 14 -14.21 -1.10 8.44
CA PRO A 14 -14.28 -1.74 7.12
C PRO A 14 -15.27 -1.06 6.18
N GLU A 15 -16.43 -0.65 6.68
CA GLU A 15 -17.45 0.03 5.87
C GLU A 15 -16.99 1.40 5.38
N SER A 16 -16.28 2.14 6.22
CA SER A 16 -15.75 3.46 5.86
C SER A 16 -14.61 3.34 4.86
N LEU A 17 -13.75 2.33 5.05
CA LEU A 17 -12.67 2.03 4.11
C LEU A 17 -13.25 1.71 2.73
N LEU A 18 -14.24 0.83 2.67
CA LEU A 18 -14.92 0.48 1.43
C LEU A 18 -15.53 1.71 0.76
N ALA A 19 -16.23 2.55 1.55
CA ALA A 19 -16.87 3.75 1.02
C ALA A 19 -15.86 4.73 0.41
N GLU A 20 -14.72 4.94 1.07
CA GLU A 20 -13.67 5.82 0.53
C GLU A 20 -13.07 5.29 -0.76
N LEU A 21 -12.81 3.99 -0.82
CA LEU A 21 -12.28 3.36 -2.02
C LEU A 21 -13.28 3.44 -3.18
N GLN A 22 -14.56 3.20 -2.91
CA GLN A 22 -15.61 3.31 -3.91
C GLN A 22 -15.77 4.74 -4.43
N ALA A 23 -15.71 5.71 -3.52
CA ALA A 23 -15.82 7.13 -3.89
C ALA A 23 -14.65 7.56 -4.79
N ALA A 24 -13.48 7.00 -4.59
CA ALA A 24 -12.31 7.26 -5.44
C ALA A 24 -12.33 6.49 -6.76
N GLY A 25 -13.25 5.53 -6.90
CA GLY A 25 -13.32 4.70 -8.10
C GLY A 25 -12.31 3.56 -8.15
N VAL A 26 -11.75 3.19 -7.00
CA VAL A 26 -10.77 2.09 -6.91
C VAL A 26 -11.43 0.76 -7.22
N GLU A 27 -10.76 -0.04 -8.02
CA GLU A 27 -11.23 -1.35 -8.46
C GLU A 27 -10.46 -2.51 -7.83
N ARG A 28 -9.23 -2.24 -7.37
CA ARG A 28 -8.36 -3.26 -6.79
C ARG A 28 -7.56 -2.67 -5.63
N VAL A 29 -7.49 -3.43 -4.53
CA VAL A 29 -6.63 -3.11 -3.39
C VAL A 29 -5.45 -4.09 -3.37
N LEU A 30 -4.24 -3.55 -3.31
CA LEU A 30 -3.03 -4.32 -3.04
C LEU A 30 -2.64 -4.09 -1.58
N ASP A 31 -2.74 -5.15 -0.79
CA ASP A 31 -2.38 -5.11 0.61
C ASP A 31 -0.87 -5.29 0.72
N VAL A 32 -0.17 -4.22 1.10
CA VAL A 32 1.29 -4.21 1.19
C VAL A 32 1.80 -4.47 2.61
N ARG A 33 0.94 -4.98 3.49
CA ARG A 33 1.37 -5.42 4.82
C ARG A 33 2.18 -6.71 4.69
N LEU A 34 3.28 -6.81 5.42
CA LEU A 34 4.05 -8.06 5.45
C LEU A 34 3.18 -9.19 5.99
N ARG A 35 2.47 -8.92 7.08
CA ARG A 35 1.52 -9.83 7.70
C ARG A 35 0.14 -9.18 7.68
N PRO A 36 -0.80 -9.70 6.87
CA PRO A 36 -2.12 -9.09 6.71
C PRO A 36 -3.06 -9.49 7.85
N GLN A 37 -2.64 -9.19 9.07
CA GLN A 37 -3.38 -9.43 10.31
C GLN A 37 -3.53 -8.13 11.08
N SER A 38 -4.65 -7.97 11.77
CA SER A 38 -4.92 -6.77 12.55
C SER A 38 -5.78 -7.13 13.76
N ARG A 39 -5.54 -6.42 14.86
CA ARG A 39 -6.42 -6.47 16.04
C ARG A 39 -7.70 -5.68 15.79
N LYS A 40 -7.69 -4.81 14.80
CA LYS A 40 -8.86 -4.04 14.41
C LYS A 40 -9.87 -4.96 13.72
N PRO A 41 -11.11 -5.05 14.22
CA PRO A 41 -12.10 -5.99 13.65
C PRO A 41 -12.31 -5.77 12.15
N GLY A 42 -12.33 -6.87 11.41
CA GLY A 42 -12.61 -6.85 9.97
C GLY A 42 -11.44 -6.46 9.08
N MET A 43 -10.25 -6.19 9.64
CA MET A 43 -9.09 -5.73 8.88
C MET A 43 -8.04 -6.80 8.60
N SER A 44 -8.24 -8.04 9.07
CA SER A 44 -7.37 -9.15 8.69
C SER A 44 -7.75 -9.67 7.30
N LYS A 45 -6.79 -10.25 6.62
CA LYS A 45 -6.83 -10.64 5.20
C LYS A 45 -8.17 -11.19 4.72
N THR A 46 -8.68 -12.25 5.36
CA THR A 46 -9.87 -12.96 4.87
C THR A 46 -11.13 -12.11 4.98
N ARG A 47 -11.33 -11.47 6.13
CA ARG A 47 -12.52 -10.62 6.33
C ARG A 47 -12.48 -9.35 5.50
N LEU A 48 -11.31 -8.73 5.43
CA LEU A 48 -11.12 -7.52 4.63
C LEU A 48 -11.36 -7.83 3.15
N GLY A 49 -10.76 -8.91 2.66
CA GLY A 49 -10.96 -9.35 1.28
C GLY A 49 -12.43 -9.62 0.96
N GLY A 50 -13.14 -10.26 1.89
CA GLY A 50 -14.58 -10.52 1.74
C GLY A 50 -15.41 -9.24 1.69
N THR A 51 -15.12 -8.30 2.57
CA THR A 51 -15.82 -6.99 2.60
C THR A 51 -15.61 -6.23 1.29
N LEU A 52 -14.37 -6.19 0.81
CA LEU A 52 -14.04 -5.50 -0.43
C LEU A 52 -14.70 -6.18 -1.64
N ALA A 53 -14.68 -7.52 -1.67
CA ALA A 53 -15.31 -8.27 -2.75
C ALA A 53 -16.81 -8.02 -2.84
N LEU A 54 -17.50 -7.96 -1.70
CA LEU A 54 -18.93 -7.63 -1.67
C LEU A 54 -19.20 -6.21 -2.21
N GLY A 55 -18.24 -5.32 -2.07
CA GLY A 55 -18.31 -3.96 -2.62
C GLY A 55 -17.80 -3.82 -4.04
N GLY A 56 -17.46 -4.92 -4.70
CA GLY A 56 -16.98 -4.91 -6.08
C GLY A 56 -15.50 -4.57 -6.25
N ILE A 57 -14.71 -4.65 -5.17
CA ILE A 57 -13.29 -4.33 -5.21
C ILE A 57 -12.47 -5.62 -5.03
N ALA A 58 -11.55 -5.88 -5.95
CA ALA A 58 -10.63 -7.02 -5.86
C ALA A 58 -9.61 -6.77 -4.76
N TYR A 59 -9.21 -7.84 -4.08
CA TYR A 59 -8.19 -7.79 -3.03
C TYR A 59 -7.05 -8.75 -3.37
N GLU A 60 -5.81 -8.24 -3.26
CA GLU A 60 -4.60 -9.06 -3.38
C GLU A 60 -3.64 -8.70 -2.27
N HIS A 61 -3.03 -9.72 -1.66
CA HIS A 61 -1.94 -9.52 -0.72
C HIS A 61 -0.60 -9.60 -1.45
N ARG A 62 0.20 -8.55 -1.37
CA ARG A 62 1.54 -8.46 -1.98
C ARG A 62 2.59 -8.43 -0.88
N ARG A 63 2.88 -9.59 -0.29
CA ARG A 63 3.84 -9.73 0.81
C ARG A 63 5.22 -9.16 0.48
N GLU A 64 5.65 -9.27 -0.77
CA GLU A 64 6.94 -8.78 -1.26
C GLU A 64 7.12 -7.28 -1.06
N LEU A 65 6.03 -6.54 -0.94
CA LEU A 65 6.05 -5.09 -0.74
C LEU A 65 5.91 -4.72 0.74
N GLY A 66 5.96 -5.69 1.63
CA GLY A 66 5.87 -5.48 3.08
C GLY A 66 7.22 -5.13 3.70
N THR A 67 7.16 -4.39 4.80
CA THR A 67 8.36 -3.94 5.51
C THR A 67 8.93 -5.03 6.40
N PRO A 68 10.24 -5.33 6.32
CA PRO A 68 10.89 -6.23 7.28
C PRO A 68 10.72 -5.75 8.73
N PRO A 69 10.66 -6.68 9.71
CA PRO A 69 10.37 -6.32 11.11
C PRO A 69 11.27 -5.24 11.71
N GLU A 70 12.57 -5.27 11.43
CA GLU A 70 13.54 -4.32 11.96
C GLU A 70 13.29 -2.88 11.47
N LEU A 71 12.83 -2.73 10.24
CA LEU A 71 12.48 -1.42 9.68
C LEU A 71 11.12 -0.96 10.20
N ARG A 72 10.21 -1.90 10.41
CA ARG A 72 8.89 -1.61 10.95
C ARG A 72 8.99 -1.00 12.36
N GLU A 73 9.93 -1.47 13.18
CA GLU A 73 10.19 -0.91 14.50
C GLU A 73 10.58 0.58 14.43
N LEU A 74 11.37 0.95 13.43
CA LEU A 74 11.74 2.35 13.22
C LEU A 74 10.52 3.22 12.89
N TYR A 75 9.59 2.70 12.10
CA TYR A 75 8.36 3.43 11.78
C TYR A 75 7.45 3.62 12.99
N ARG A 76 7.50 2.73 13.97
CA ARG A 76 6.68 2.83 15.18
C ARG A 76 7.16 3.94 16.13
N SER A 77 8.39 4.41 15.96
CA SER A 77 8.93 5.48 16.76
C SER A 77 8.24 6.81 16.44
N ALA A 78 8.24 7.75 17.39
CA ALA A 78 7.79 9.10 17.17
C ALA A 78 8.86 9.98 16.53
N SER A 79 10.08 9.46 16.34
CA SER A 79 11.23 10.22 15.83
C SER A 79 11.19 10.33 14.30
N SER A 80 11.18 11.55 13.78
CA SER A 80 11.24 11.79 12.33
C SER A 80 12.56 11.29 11.72
N GLU A 81 13.66 11.33 12.50
CA GLU A 81 14.93 10.77 12.07
C GLU A 81 14.84 9.26 11.86
N LYS A 82 14.18 8.56 12.79
CA LYS A 82 13.97 7.10 12.65
C LYS A 82 13.04 6.79 11.48
N HIS A 83 12.03 7.60 11.22
CA HIS A 83 11.16 7.44 10.06
C HIS A 83 11.95 7.61 8.76
N ALA A 84 12.83 8.59 8.69
CA ALA A 84 13.69 8.78 7.51
C ALA A 84 14.62 7.59 7.30
N ARG A 85 15.19 7.06 8.37
CA ARG A 85 16.04 5.86 8.32
C ARG A 85 15.25 4.63 7.87
N ALA A 86 14.02 4.48 8.34
CA ALA A 86 13.13 3.41 7.93
C ALA A 86 12.84 3.49 6.44
N ALA A 87 12.49 4.67 5.95
CA ALA A 87 12.20 4.88 4.54
C ALA A 87 13.41 4.57 3.65
N ALA A 88 14.59 5.08 4.02
CA ALA A 88 15.82 4.81 3.27
C ALA A 88 16.18 3.32 3.29
N GLY A 89 16.07 2.68 4.44
CA GLY A 89 16.34 1.24 4.59
C GLY A 89 15.36 0.38 3.80
N PHE A 90 14.09 0.75 3.81
CA PHE A 90 13.08 0.02 3.03
C PHE A 90 13.30 0.20 1.54
N ARG A 91 13.66 1.40 1.10
CA ARG A 91 13.98 1.66 -0.29
C ARG A 91 15.13 0.77 -0.75
N GLU A 92 16.18 0.69 0.05
CA GLU A 92 17.32 -0.19 -0.21
C GLU A 92 16.90 -1.66 -0.25
N HIS A 93 16.04 -2.09 0.69
CA HIS A 93 15.50 -3.45 0.72
C HIS A 93 14.74 -3.78 -0.56
N LEU A 94 13.89 -2.88 -1.04
CA LEU A 94 13.14 -3.09 -2.28
C LEU A 94 14.09 -3.27 -3.46
N GLU A 95 15.10 -2.43 -3.58
CA GLU A 95 16.06 -2.52 -4.69
C GLU A 95 16.94 -3.77 -4.61
N ALA A 96 17.32 -4.18 -3.40
CA ALA A 96 18.20 -5.34 -3.21
C ALA A 96 17.49 -6.68 -3.31
N HIS A 97 16.23 -6.77 -2.83
CA HIS A 97 15.56 -8.05 -2.64
C HIS A 97 14.22 -8.19 -3.37
N GLU A 98 13.53 -7.09 -3.65
CA GLU A 98 12.17 -7.12 -4.19
C GLU A 98 12.03 -6.35 -5.50
N ARG A 99 13.12 -6.11 -6.18
CA ARG A 99 13.13 -5.34 -7.42
C ARG A 99 12.21 -5.93 -8.47
N ALA A 100 12.20 -7.24 -8.60
CA ALA A 100 11.36 -7.93 -9.58
C ALA A 100 9.87 -7.69 -9.31
N ALA A 101 9.46 -7.68 -8.03
CA ALA A 101 8.08 -7.43 -7.65
C ALA A 101 7.68 -5.98 -7.95
N VAL A 102 8.55 -5.03 -7.66
CA VAL A 102 8.32 -3.61 -7.95
C VAL A 102 8.24 -3.38 -9.46
N ASP A 103 9.16 -3.96 -10.22
CA ASP A 103 9.19 -3.83 -11.68
C ASP A 103 7.94 -4.45 -12.32
N ALA A 104 7.49 -5.60 -11.83
CA ALA A 104 6.28 -6.25 -12.33
C ALA A 104 5.04 -5.39 -12.09
N LEU A 105 4.90 -4.81 -10.91
CA LEU A 105 3.78 -3.93 -10.61
C LEU A 105 3.85 -2.65 -11.45
N ALA A 106 5.05 -2.09 -11.62
CA ALA A 106 5.23 -0.93 -12.48
C ALA A 106 4.79 -1.21 -13.91
N ALA A 107 5.12 -2.39 -14.45
CA ALA A 107 4.71 -2.79 -15.78
C ALA A 107 3.19 -2.90 -15.90
N GLU A 108 2.52 -3.46 -14.89
CA GLU A 108 1.05 -3.51 -14.84
C GLU A 108 0.45 -2.10 -14.93
N LEU A 109 0.97 -1.17 -14.10
CA LEU A 109 0.46 0.20 -14.05
C LEU A 109 0.74 0.99 -15.33
N ALA A 110 1.88 0.73 -15.96
CA ALA A 110 2.27 1.42 -17.19
C ALA A 110 1.44 0.99 -18.40
N ASP A 111 0.93 -0.23 -18.38
CA ASP A 111 0.17 -0.80 -19.49
C ASP A 111 -1.17 -0.08 -19.76
N GLY A 112 -1.69 0.62 -18.75
CA GLY A 112 -2.96 1.35 -18.88
C GLY A 112 -4.20 0.46 -18.85
N THR A 113 -4.04 -0.86 -18.81
CA THR A 113 -5.14 -1.82 -18.73
C THR A 113 -5.36 -2.34 -17.31
N ALA A 114 -4.45 -2.01 -16.40
CA ALA A 114 -4.56 -2.43 -14.99
C ALA A 114 -5.81 -1.84 -14.34
N PRO A 115 -6.45 -2.56 -13.42
CA PRO A 115 -7.53 -2.00 -12.64
C PRO A 115 -7.06 -0.76 -11.88
N LYS A 116 -7.98 0.15 -11.56
CA LYS A 116 -7.69 1.29 -10.70
C LYS A 116 -7.30 0.78 -9.31
N THR A 117 -6.04 0.97 -8.94
CA THR A 117 -5.39 0.29 -7.83
C THR A 117 -5.07 1.21 -6.67
N ALA A 118 -5.30 0.73 -5.45
CA ALA A 118 -4.87 1.38 -4.21
C ALA A 118 -3.95 0.46 -3.42
N LEU A 119 -2.89 1.04 -2.84
CA LEU A 119 -2.05 0.36 -1.87
C LEU A 119 -2.63 0.55 -0.48
N LEU A 120 -2.72 -0.51 0.30
CA LEU A 120 -3.30 -0.46 1.64
C LEU A 120 -2.28 -0.87 2.70
N CYS A 121 -2.20 -0.08 3.77
CA CYS A 121 -1.44 -0.38 4.97
C CYS A 121 -2.17 0.16 6.21
N LEU A 122 -1.53 0.09 7.38
CA LEU A 122 -2.16 0.50 8.64
C LEU A 122 -2.26 2.01 8.79
N GLU A 123 -1.13 2.70 8.72
CA GLU A 123 -1.01 4.09 9.15
C GLU A 123 -1.83 5.05 8.28
N GLU A 124 -2.57 5.94 8.94
CA GLU A 124 -3.30 7.01 8.24
C GLU A 124 -2.33 7.97 7.55
N ASP A 125 -1.26 8.36 8.25
CA ASP A 125 -0.24 9.24 7.69
C ASP A 125 0.70 8.43 6.79
N HIS A 126 0.63 8.70 5.49
CA HIS A 126 1.47 8.00 4.51
C HIS A 126 2.97 8.28 4.71
N GLU A 127 3.34 9.40 5.32
CA GLU A 127 4.74 9.77 5.55
C GLU A 127 5.41 8.88 6.60
N VAL A 128 4.62 8.26 7.48
CA VAL A 128 5.15 7.33 8.49
C VAL A 128 4.82 5.87 8.14
N CYS A 129 4.52 5.60 6.87
CA CYS A 129 4.17 4.28 6.38
C CYS A 129 4.98 3.91 5.15
N HIS A 130 5.37 2.64 5.09
CA HIS A 130 6.16 2.12 3.96
C HIS A 130 5.42 2.20 2.61
N ARG A 131 4.09 2.35 2.59
CA ARG A 131 3.35 2.43 1.32
C ARG A 131 3.76 3.64 0.49
N SER A 132 4.20 4.73 1.13
CA SER A 132 4.70 5.90 0.39
C SER A 132 6.02 5.61 -0.30
N VAL A 133 6.86 4.77 0.30
CA VAL A 133 8.13 4.34 -0.31
C VAL A 133 7.86 3.47 -1.53
N VAL A 134 6.90 2.54 -1.44
CA VAL A 134 6.47 1.73 -2.58
C VAL A 134 5.95 2.63 -3.70
N ALA A 135 5.08 3.57 -3.36
CA ALA A 135 4.52 4.51 -4.34
C ALA A 135 5.61 5.32 -5.03
N GLU A 136 6.58 5.83 -4.28
CA GLU A 136 7.72 6.56 -4.83
C GLU A 136 8.54 5.71 -5.79
N ALA A 137 8.82 4.47 -5.41
CA ALA A 137 9.54 3.54 -6.28
C ALA A 137 8.80 3.28 -7.59
N LEU A 138 7.47 3.25 -7.54
CA LEU A 138 6.64 3.09 -8.74
C LEU A 138 6.62 4.34 -9.60
N THR A 139 6.59 5.54 -9.01
CA THR A 139 6.63 6.78 -9.79
C THR A 139 7.93 6.93 -10.57
N GLU A 140 9.03 6.41 -10.06
CA GLU A 140 10.31 6.42 -10.76
C GLU A 140 10.32 5.50 -11.98
N ARG A 141 9.46 4.49 -12.00
CA ARG A 141 9.40 3.49 -13.07
C ARG A 141 8.29 3.73 -14.08
N VAL A 142 7.26 4.48 -13.69
CA VAL A 142 6.08 4.73 -14.55
C VAL A 142 5.97 6.22 -14.82
N PRO A 143 6.43 6.67 -16.01
CA PRO A 143 6.32 8.08 -16.37
C PRO A 143 4.87 8.56 -16.30
N GLY A 144 4.66 9.69 -15.65
CA GLY A 144 3.34 10.30 -15.54
C GLY A 144 2.41 9.67 -14.51
N LEU A 145 2.90 8.70 -13.70
CA LEU A 145 2.08 8.13 -12.63
C LEU A 145 1.78 9.20 -11.58
N GLU A 146 0.50 9.41 -11.32
CA GLU A 146 0.04 10.30 -10.26
C GLU A 146 -0.31 9.47 -9.02
N VAL A 147 0.17 9.88 -7.85
CA VAL A 147 -0.14 9.22 -6.58
C VAL A 147 -1.08 10.08 -5.77
N VAL A 148 -2.18 9.49 -5.33
CA VAL A 148 -3.19 10.17 -4.50
C VAL A 148 -3.29 9.43 -3.16
N HIS A 149 -2.94 10.11 -2.08
CA HIS A 149 -3.08 9.57 -0.72
C HIS A 149 -4.46 9.91 -0.17
N LEU A 150 -5.25 8.87 0.03
CA LEU A 150 -6.62 9.01 0.57
C LEU A 150 -6.64 9.17 2.09
#